data_9bf5e6d32e86bde6ae2ba178211aa7f2
#
_entry.id   9bf5e6d32e86bde6ae2ba178211aa7f2
#
_cell.length_a   1.000
_cell.length_b   1.000
_cell.length_c   1.000
_cell.angle_alpha   90.00
_cell.angle_beta   90.00
_cell.angle_gamma   90.00
#
_symmetry.space_group_name_H-M   'P 1'
#
loop_
_entity.id
_entity.type
_entity.pdbx_description
1 polymer ?
#
loop_
_entity_poly.entity_id
_entity_poly.type
_entity_poly.pdbx_seq_one_letter_code
_entity_poly.pdbx_strand_id
1 'polypeptide(L)'
;MATKQEFIASLPLFVDLSEAAQAAVARVAREYAFEANAVIAYQRDVANSLYIVKEGRLFARAIDANGIARETRSYTPGQSFNDLWLFVPGIHTATVKGAEAGRLLIINSADFLGLLEEYPVLINDLAPRDDGEIHYGLSDVAWREAQKMKLRRRVRASSAAALLPEERLEFFARRSLWLLAGRLVMPILLILLAIVIAFIMPTDTGLQRALKVGAPVALLLIGGVWVALRIIDWRGDYFIITNRHLTHHEFDLRHFRVRLVKIPIGQVQTVEVLKPSLLANAFNVGSARVTTAAVAGNVLFDYIDKPLKVKDVLERLTGLYRSVESAQTQAMMRQSLEKHFGMDAPIKPQDETAPPPPRPRRPEGFFTRLQRRYGWRVVDGNTITYRKSIFVLAKRIAVPLAVLIGLTVFIGLAVYLDVTPWVIALVATIVGFGDVLGLIWQLEDWRNDIFQLTDRFIIDIDRAPFGFGESRKQAAISNVQNVDATRPGFFPTLFNYGFVTVDTAGAKADIVFEYVPNPEIIQGDIFQRLDDFRRQQRINEGSARRQEYALLIDVYRQAMEQQRIPPRTPRGYSEEETQQAP
;
A
#
# COMPACT_ATOMS: atom_id res chain seq x y z
N MET A 1 -15.27 1.37 -44.03
CA MET A 1 -15.23 1.69 -42.57
C MET A 1 -13.79 1.54 -42.12
N ALA A 2 -13.20 2.60 -41.57
CA ALA A 2 -11.85 2.54 -41.04
C ALA A 2 -11.76 1.45 -39.96
N THR A 3 -10.68 0.70 -39.98
CA THR A 3 -10.45 -0.30 -38.92
C THR A 3 -10.36 0.42 -37.56
N LYS A 4 -10.64 -0.26 -36.46
CA LYS A 4 -10.53 0.31 -35.11
C LYS A 4 -9.13 0.92 -34.85
N GLN A 5 -8.08 0.31 -35.41
CA GLN A 5 -6.71 0.78 -35.30
C GLN A 5 -6.50 2.06 -36.11
N GLU A 6 -6.99 2.14 -37.34
CA GLU A 6 -6.92 3.35 -38.16
C GLU A 6 -7.64 4.56 -37.51
N PHE A 7 -8.80 4.30 -36.88
CA PHE A 7 -9.49 5.33 -36.13
C PHE A 7 -8.66 5.82 -34.91
N ILE A 8 -8.07 4.92 -34.14
CA ILE A 8 -7.20 5.28 -32.99
C ILE A 8 -5.98 6.06 -33.47
N ALA A 9 -5.36 5.67 -34.58
CA ALA A 9 -4.24 6.38 -35.18
C ALA A 9 -4.56 7.80 -35.64
N SER A 10 -5.83 8.07 -36.00
CA SER A 10 -6.30 9.40 -36.38
C SER A 10 -6.64 10.34 -35.22
N LEU A 11 -6.67 9.80 -33.96
CA LEU A 11 -7.08 10.61 -32.82
C LEU A 11 -5.93 11.51 -32.33
N PRO A 12 -6.18 12.79 -32.03
CA PRO A 12 -5.17 13.70 -31.47
C PRO A 12 -4.48 13.18 -30.23
N LEU A 13 -5.17 12.37 -29.43
CA LEU A 13 -4.64 11.75 -28.20
C LEU A 13 -3.55 10.72 -28.49
N PHE A 14 -3.61 10.00 -29.63
CA PHE A 14 -2.78 8.83 -29.92
C PHE A 14 -1.99 8.91 -31.23
N VAL A 15 -2.05 10.03 -31.94
CA VAL A 15 -1.42 10.21 -33.27
C VAL A 15 0.10 10.06 -33.22
N ASP A 16 0.73 10.48 -32.14
CA ASP A 16 2.19 10.43 -31.95
C ASP A 16 2.71 9.06 -31.49
N LEU A 17 1.83 8.11 -31.25
CA LEU A 17 2.22 6.77 -30.81
C LEU A 17 2.82 5.96 -31.97
N SER A 18 3.78 5.09 -31.67
CA SER A 18 4.25 4.08 -32.62
C SER A 18 3.11 3.16 -33.04
N GLU A 19 3.18 2.59 -34.24
CA GLU A 19 2.17 1.68 -34.78
C GLU A 19 1.89 0.50 -33.85
N ALA A 20 2.94 -0.07 -33.22
CA ALA A 20 2.82 -1.13 -32.23
C ALA A 20 2.03 -0.68 -30.98
N ALA A 21 2.26 0.54 -30.51
CA ALA A 21 1.55 1.12 -29.37
C ALA A 21 0.09 1.43 -29.71
N GLN A 22 -0.20 1.96 -30.92
CA GLN A 22 -1.55 2.17 -31.41
C GLN A 22 -2.33 0.85 -31.51
N ALA A 23 -1.71 -0.21 -32.04
CA ALA A 23 -2.30 -1.54 -32.07
C ALA A 23 -2.58 -2.09 -30.65
N ALA A 24 -1.69 -1.83 -29.71
CA ALA A 24 -1.86 -2.23 -28.32
C ALA A 24 -3.00 -1.46 -27.62
N VAL A 25 -3.13 -0.15 -27.86
CA VAL A 25 -4.29 0.64 -27.41
C VAL A 25 -5.59 0.13 -28.03
N ALA A 26 -5.56 -0.23 -29.33
CA ALA A 26 -6.72 -0.80 -30.03
C ALA A 26 -7.19 -2.14 -29.43
N ARG A 27 -6.30 -2.96 -28.88
CA ARG A 27 -6.66 -4.21 -28.18
C ARG A 27 -7.46 -3.95 -26.91
N VAL A 28 -7.06 -2.97 -26.10
CA VAL A 28 -7.70 -2.68 -24.81
C VAL A 28 -8.93 -1.81 -24.92
N ALA A 29 -9.05 -1.02 -26.01
CA ALA A 29 -10.22 -0.20 -26.27
C ALA A 29 -11.43 -1.09 -26.65
N ARG A 30 -12.57 -0.88 -25.99
CA ARG A 30 -13.83 -1.60 -26.25
C ARG A 30 -14.81 -0.68 -26.96
N GLU A 31 -15.54 -1.18 -27.95
CA GLU A 31 -16.53 -0.43 -28.75
C GLU A 31 -17.94 -0.71 -28.23
N TYR A 32 -18.70 0.36 -27.98
CA TYR A 32 -20.07 0.31 -27.52
C TYR A 32 -20.97 1.20 -28.37
N ALA A 33 -22.12 0.67 -28.78
CA ALA A 33 -23.17 1.44 -29.43
C ALA A 33 -24.07 2.09 -28.37
N PHE A 34 -24.59 3.29 -28.65
CA PHE A 34 -25.54 3.97 -27.79
C PHE A 34 -26.65 4.61 -28.62
N GLU A 35 -27.83 4.72 -28.05
CA GLU A 35 -28.97 5.36 -28.63
C GLU A 35 -29.11 6.83 -28.22
N ALA A 36 -29.94 7.59 -28.92
CA ALA A 36 -30.28 8.94 -28.49
C ALA A 36 -30.92 8.92 -27.09
N ASN A 37 -30.54 9.85 -26.22
CA ASN A 37 -30.91 9.96 -24.81
C ASN A 37 -30.37 8.84 -23.89
N ALA A 38 -29.66 7.83 -24.41
CA ALA A 38 -29.00 6.83 -23.55
C ALA A 38 -28.01 7.49 -22.60
N VAL A 39 -28.01 7.07 -21.35
CA VAL A 39 -27.07 7.58 -20.33
C VAL A 39 -25.76 6.83 -20.44
N ILE A 40 -24.68 7.55 -20.71
CA ILE A 40 -23.32 7.01 -20.80
C ILE A 40 -22.66 7.01 -19.41
N ALA A 41 -22.81 8.10 -18.67
CA ALA A 41 -22.28 8.24 -17.32
C ALA A 41 -23.16 9.17 -16.50
N TYR A 42 -23.37 8.85 -15.23
CA TYR A 42 -24.08 9.74 -14.29
C TYR A 42 -23.11 10.65 -13.54
N GLN A 43 -23.52 11.88 -13.28
CA GLN A 43 -22.83 12.79 -12.38
C GLN A 43 -22.67 12.13 -10.99
N ARG A 44 -21.50 12.26 -10.38
CA ARG A 44 -21.09 11.65 -9.10
C ARG A 44 -20.92 10.13 -9.11
N ASP A 45 -21.09 9.45 -10.25
CA ASP A 45 -20.65 8.06 -10.36
C ASP A 45 -19.12 7.96 -10.45
N VAL A 46 -18.57 6.81 -10.13
CA VAL A 46 -17.11 6.56 -10.22
C VAL A 46 -16.65 6.64 -11.66
N ALA A 47 -15.64 7.45 -11.91
CA ALA A 47 -14.99 7.61 -13.19
C ALA A 47 -13.63 6.87 -13.18
N ASN A 48 -13.50 5.83 -13.99
CA ASN A 48 -12.32 5.00 -14.12
C ASN A 48 -12.01 4.62 -15.57
N SER A 49 -12.58 5.33 -16.51
CA SER A 49 -12.44 5.04 -17.95
C SER A 49 -12.32 6.33 -18.76
N LEU A 50 -11.56 6.25 -19.84
CA LEU A 50 -11.52 7.22 -20.92
C LEU A 50 -12.60 6.87 -21.92
N TYR A 51 -13.36 7.86 -22.36
CA TYR A 51 -14.41 7.76 -23.38
C TYR A 51 -14.00 8.55 -24.60
N ILE A 52 -14.14 7.97 -25.80
CA ILE A 52 -13.83 8.58 -27.08
C ILE A 52 -15.03 8.42 -27.99
N VAL A 53 -15.54 9.51 -28.55
CA VAL A 53 -16.68 9.47 -29.49
C VAL A 53 -16.17 9.02 -30.83
N LYS A 54 -16.69 7.88 -31.36
CA LYS A 54 -16.37 7.38 -32.68
C LYS A 54 -17.38 7.86 -33.70
N GLU A 55 -18.67 7.81 -33.38
CA GLU A 55 -19.80 8.20 -34.21
C GLU A 55 -20.89 8.82 -33.34
N GLY A 56 -21.71 9.73 -33.90
CA GLY A 56 -22.79 10.39 -33.17
C GLY A 56 -22.31 11.59 -32.34
N ARG A 57 -23.14 12.03 -31.41
CA ARG A 57 -22.86 13.21 -30.58
C ARG A 57 -23.34 12.98 -29.13
N LEU A 58 -22.55 13.43 -28.16
CA LEU A 58 -22.89 13.41 -26.75
C LEU A 58 -23.03 14.82 -26.20
N PHE A 59 -23.82 14.96 -25.12
CA PHE A 59 -23.87 16.21 -24.34
C PHE A 59 -23.67 15.86 -22.85
N ALA A 60 -22.96 16.74 -22.16
CA ALA A 60 -22.75 16.68 -20.73
C ALA A 60 -23.61 17.73 -20.02
N ARG A 61 -24.35 17.32 -19.00
CA ARG A 61 -25.18 18.20 -18.19
C ARG A 61 -24.81 18.04 -16.69
N ALA A 62 -24.41 19.12 -16.06
CA ALA A 62 -24.11 19.15 -14.63
C ALA A 62 -25.27 19.78 -13.87
N ILE A 63 -25.60 19.20 -12.73
CA ILE A 63 -26.53 19.76 -11.75
C ILE A 63 -25.69 20.50 -10.71
N ASP A 64 -25.93 21.80 -10.55
CA ASP A 64 -25.25 22.64 -9.56
C ASP A 64 -25.75 22.40 -8.14
N ALA A 65 -25.18 23.12 -7.16
CA ALA A 65 -25.58 23.02 -5.75
C ALA A 65 -27.05 23.43 -5.48
N ASN A 66 -27.63 24.24 -6.37
CA ASN A 66 -29.00 24.72 -6.29
C ASN A 66 -30.00 23.80 -7.01
N GLY A 67 -29.52 22.68 -7.58
CA GLY A 67 -30.37 21.73 -8.30
C GLY A 67 -30.62 22.11 -9.77
N ILE A 68 -30.02 23.20 -10.28
CA ILE A 68 -30.22 23.65 -11.65
C ILE A 68 -29.32 22.85 -12.58
N ALA A 69 -29.93 22.23 -13.60
CA ALA A 69 -29.19 21.48 -14.60
C ALA A 69 -28.73 22.42 -15.73
N ARG A 70 -27.41 22.45 -15.96
CA ARG A 70 -26.80 23.24 -17.06
C ARG A 70 -26.02 22.31 -17.98
N GLU A 71 -26.17 22.52 -19.30
CA GLU A 71 -25.32 21.88 -20.29
C GLU A 71 -23.92 22.50 -20.21
N THR A 72 -22.91 21.65 -19.93
CA THR A 72 -21.55 22.12 -19.71
C THR A 72 -20.67 21.92 -20.92
N ARG A 73 -20.91 20.87 -21.72
CA ARG A 73 -20.12 20.54 -22.90
C ARG A 73 -20.85 19.58 -23.84
N SER A 74 -20.60 19.72 -25.15
CA SER A 74 -20.92 18.69 -26.14
C SER A 74 -19.65 18.03 -26.68
N TYR A 75 -19.77 16.75 -27.08
CA TYR A 75 -18.66 15.97 -27.63
C TYR A 75 -19.04 15.43 -28.99
N THR A 76 -18.15 15.61 -29.97
CA THR A 76 -18.29 15.21 -31.38
C THR A 76 -17.28 14.10 -31.70
N PRO A 77 -17.41 13.41 -32.86
CA PRO A 77 -16.46 12.35 -33.25
C PRO A 77 -15.00 12.83 -33.19
N GLY A 78 -14.13 11.99 -32.68
CA GLY A 78 -12.70 12.27 -32.43
C GLY A 78 -12.41 12.92 -31.08
N GLN A 79 -13.40 13.44 -30.37
CA GLN A 79 -13.20 14.03 -29.03
C GLN A 79 -13.28 12.99 -27.93
N SER A 80 -12.51 13.23 -26.88
CA SER A 80 -12.46 12.37 -25.68
C SER A 80 -12.76 13.13 -24.40
N PHE A 81 -13.15 12.42 -23.36
CA PHE A 81 -13.31 12.96 -22.02
C PHE A 81 -12.87 11.95 -20.96
N ASN A 82 -12.54 12.46 -19.78
CA ASN A 82 -12.09 11.66 -18.63
C ASN A 82 -10.67 11.06 -18.75
N ASP A 83 -9.77 11.66 -19.49
CA ASP A 83 -8.37 11.24 -19.63
C ASP A 83 -7.63 11.20 -18.27
N LEU A 84 -7.91 12.14 -17.36
CA LEU A 84 -7.37 12.16 -16.00
C LEU A 84 -7.70 10.87 -15.23
N TRP A 85 -8.90 10.34 -15.40
CA TRP A 85 -9.38 9.17 -14.66
C TRP A 85 -8.78 7.85 -15.13
N LEU A 86 -7.92 7.86 -16.15
CA LEU A 86 -7.04 6.75 -16.48
C LEU A 86 -5.95 6.55 -15.41
N PHE A 87 -5.53 7.62 -14.74
CA PHE A 87 -4.39 7.63 -13.81
C PHE A 87 -4.79 7.73 -12.35
N VAL A 88 -5.90 8.41 -12.06
CA VAL A 88 -6.40 8.66 -10.71
C VAL A 88 -7.87 8.28 -10.64
N PRO A 89 -8.31 7.48 -9.64
CA PRO A 89 -9.73 7.25 -9.46
C PRO A 89 -10.44 8.57 -9.16
N GLY A 90 -11.61 8.78 -9.73
CA GLY A 90 -12.36 10.01 -9.58
C GLY A 90 -13.87 9.79 -9.68
N ILE A 91 -14.59 10.88 -9.82
CA ILE A 91 -16.05 10.89 -10.00
C ILE A 91 -16.40 11.73 -11.22
N HIS A 92 -17.46 11.35 -11.92
CA HIS A 92 -18.00 12.14 -13.03
C HIS A 92 -18.54 13.48 -12.54
N THR A 93 -18.12 14.56 -13.15
CA THR A 93 -18.56 15.92 -12.81
C THR A 93 -19.90 16.29 -13.44
N ALA A 94 -20.32 15.57 -14.47
CA ALA A 94 -21.58 15.78 -15.18
C ALA A 94 -22.20 14.43 -15.62
N THR A 95 -23.51 14.42 -15.83
CA THR A 95 -24.21 13.33 -16.50
C THR A 95 -24.01 13.48 -18.00
N VAL A 96 -23.50 12.43 -18.67
CA VAL A 96 -23.27 12.40 -20.11
C VAL A 96 -24.33 11.53 -20.76
N LYS A 97 -24.99 12.06 -21.82
CA LYS A 97 -26.03 11.36 -22.56
C LYS A 97 -25.78 11.45 -24.06
N GLY A 98 -26.33 10.49 -24.80
CA GLY A 98 -26.41 10.57 -26.27
C GLY A 98 -27.29 11.72 -26.71
N ALA A 99 -26.79 12.64 -27.55
CA ALA A 99 -27.62 13.61 -28.29
C ALA A 99 -28.20 12.94 -29.54
N GLU A 100 -27.41 12.09 -30.17
CA GLU A 100 -27.73 11.28 -31.35
C GLU A 100 -27.21 9.88 -31.13
N ALA A 101 -27.80 8.89 -31.76
CA ALA A 101 -27.30 7.52 -31.73
C ALA A 101 -25.86 7.45 -32.32
N GLY A 102 -25.01 6.60 -31.76
CA GLY A 102 -23.63 6.54 -32.19
C GLY A 102 -22.84 5.40 -31.57
N ARG A 103 -21.51 5.52 -31.61
CA ARG A 103 -20.56 4.56 -31.07
C ARG A 103 -19.47 5.25 -30.25
N LEU A 104 -19.09 4.59 -29.16
CA LEU A 104 -18.02 5.01 -28.26
C LEU A 104 -16.89 3.99 -28.25
N LEU A 105 -15.67 4.45 -28.11
CA LEU A 105 -14.56 3.63 -27.62
C LEU A 105 -14.34 3.94 -26.14
N ILE A 106 -14.26 2.91 -25.33
CA ILE A 106 -14.04 3.00 -23.89
C ILE A 106 -12.74 2.26 -23.55
N ILE A 107 -11.85 2.95 -22.84
CA ILE A 107 -10.59 2.38 -22.32
C ILE A 107 -10.65 2.45 -20.81
N ASN A 108 -10.62 1.28 -20.16
CA ASN A 108 -10.63 1.20 -18.71
C ASN A 108 -9.23 1.53 -18.13
N SER A 109 -9.20 2.19 -16.98
CA SER A 109 -7.95 2.55 -16.27
C SER A 109 -7.05 1.33 -15.99
N ALA A 110 -7.62 0.20 -15.57
CA ALA A 110 -6.84 -1.00 -15.27
C ALA A 110 -6.14 -1.57 -16.51
N ASP A 111 -6.88 -1.67 -17.63
CA ASP A 111 -6.36 -2.16 -18.91
C ASP A 111 -5.29 -1.21 -19.46
N PHE A 112 -5.51 0.11 -19.35
CA PHE A 112 -4.55 1.12 -19.79
C PHE A 112 -3.27 1.13 -18.93
N LEU A 113 -3.40 0.96 -17.62
CA LEU A 113 -2.25 0.87 -16.73
C LEU A 113 -1.41 -0.39 -16.98
N GLY A 114 -2.07 -1.52 -17.29
CA GLY A 114 -1.41 -2.75 -17.75
C GLY A 114 -0.60 -2.51 -19.03
N LEU A 115 -1.18 -1.77 -19.98
CA LEU A 115 -0.50 -1.38 -21.23
C LEU A 115 0.74 -0.52 -20.97
N LEU A 116 0.67 0.42 -20.02
CA LEU A 116 1.83 1.23 -19.62
C LEU A 116 2.94 0.44 -18.94
N GLU A 117 2.63 -0.69 -18.35
CA GLU A 117 3.64 -1.63 -17.81
C GLU A 117 4.36 -2.37 -18.94
N GLU A 118 3.63 -2.76 -19.99
CA GLU A 118 4.16 -3.42 -21.18
C GLU A 118 4.97 -2.43 -22.05
N TYR A 119 4.45 -1.21 -22.24
CA TYR A 119 5.04 -0.14 -23.08
C TYR A 119 5.36 1.12 -22.26
N PRO A 120 6.45 1.15 -21.48
CA PRO A 120 6.78 2.30 -20.60
C PRO A 120 7.07 3.61 -21.32
N VAL A 121 7.46 3.55 -22.57
CA VAL A 121 7.78 4.72 -23.42
C VAL A 121 6.50 5.47 -23.79
N LEU A 122 5.37 4.80 -23.85
CA LEU A 122 4.06 5.34 -24.24
C LEU A 122 3.67 6.60 -23.44
N ILE A 123 4.07 6.69 -22.16
CA ILE A 123 3.84 7.92 -21.38
C ILE A 123 4.52 9.14 -22.01
N ASN A 124 5.69 9.01 -22.63
CA ASN A 124 6.40 10.16 -23.22
C ASN A 124 5.70 10.65 -24.47
N ASP A 125 5.19 9.70 -25.26
CA ASP A 125 4.54 9.98 -26.53
C ASP A 125 3.13 10.59 -26.34
N LEU A 126 2.55 10.45 -25.13
CA LEU A 126 1.29 11.08 -24.72
C LEU A 126 1.48 12.48 -24.09
N ALA A 127 2.65 13.10 -24.24
CA ALA A 127 2.91 14.42 -23.71
C ALA A 127 1.98 15.46 -24.36
N PRO A 128 1.41 16.39 -23.58
CA PRO A 128 0.53 17.42 -24.12
C PRO A 128 1.27 18.32 -25.10
N ARG A 129 0.69 18.56 -26.24
CA ARG A 129 1.13 19.52 -27.26
C ARG A 129 -0.09 20.30 -27.74
N ASP A 130 0.11 21.57 -28.01
CA ASP A 130 -0.91 22.47 -28.49
C ASP A 130 -0.34 23.22 -29.71
N ASP A 131 -1.02 23.16 -30.85
CA ASP A 131 -0.65 23.90 -32.04
C ASP A 131 -1.53 25.17 -32.23
N GLY A 132 -2.34 25.51 -31.24
CA GLY A 132 -3.24 26.64 -31.20
C GLY A 132 -4.66 26.34 -31.69
N GLU A 133 -4.88 25.26 -32.44
CA GLU A 133 -6.21 24.81 -32.88
C GLU A 133 -6.61 23.46 -32.27
N ILE A 134 -5.66 22.53 -32.17
CA ILE A 134 -5.90 21.14 -31.69
C ILE A 134 -4.97 20.85 -30.54
N HIS A 135 -5.55 20.33 -29.47
CA HIS A 135 -4.82 19.80 -28.33
C HIS A 135 -4.47 18.32 -28.58
N TYR A 136 -3.17 18.01 -28.62
CA TYR A 136 -2.63 16.67 -28.81
C TYR A 136 -2.18 16.07 -27.49
N GLY A 137 -2.29 14.73 -27.37
CA GLY A 137 -1.87 14.02 -26.16
C GLY A 137 -2.85 14.17 -24.99
N LEU A 138 -2.35 13.93 -23.79
CA LEU A 138 -3.13 14.04 -22.54
C LEU A 138 -3.31 15.49 -22.13
N SER A 139 -4.38 15.79 -21.38
CA SER A 139 -4.48 17.07 -20.69
C SER A 139 -3.31 17.29 -19.71
N ASP A 140 -2.94 18.55 -19.45
CA ASP A 140 -1.85 18.90 -18.53
C ASP A 140 -1.99 18.25 -17.15
N VAL A 141 -3.21 18.12 -16.68
CA VAL A 141 -3.50 17.51 -15.38
C VAL A 141 -3.27 16.00 -15.44
N ALA A 142 -3.79 15.34 -16.45
CA ALA A 142 -3.60 13.90 -16.67
C ALA A 142 -2.12 13.56 -16.90
N TRP A 143 -1.41 14.38 -17.64
CA TRP A 143 0.02 14.24 -17.89
C TRP A 143 0.87 14.32 -16.61
N ARG A 144 0.57 15.28 -15.73
CA ARG A 144 1.25 15.38 -14.42
C ARG A 144 1.04 14.13 -13.57
N GLU A 145 -0.16 13.59 -13.57
CA GLU A 145 -0.46 12.35 -12.85
C GLU A 145 0.25 11.14 -13.49
N ALA A 146 0.30 11.05 -14.82
CA ALA A 146 1.05 10.02 -15.54
C ALA A 146 2.55 10.05 -15.21
N GLN A 147 3.16 11.23 -15.09
CA GLN A 147 4.57 11.36 -14.73
C GLN A 147 4.90 10.88 -13.31
N LYS A 148 3.97 10.96 -12.37
CA LYS A 148 4.15 10.40 -11.02
C LYS A 148 4.36 8.89 -11.05
N MET A 149 3.87 8.18 -12.06
CA MET A 149 4.10 6.74 -12.22
C MET A 149 5.55 6.39 -12.56
N LYS A 150 6.31 7.29 -13.22
CA LYS A 150 7.76 7.10 -13.44
C LYS A 150 8.55 7.16 -12.13
N LEU A 151 8.14 8.04 -11.21
CA LEU A 151 8.74 8.16 -9.89
C LEU A 151 8.52 6.87 -9.06
N ARG A 152 7.36 6.24 -9.21
CA ARG A 152 7.03 4.94 -8.58
C ARG A 152 8.05 3.86 -8.89
N ARG A 153 8.51 3.73 -10.16
CA ARG A 153 9.52 2.74 -10.55
C ARG A 153 10.85 2.97 -9.85
N ARG A 154 11.29 4.23 -9.72
CA ARG A 154 12.55 4.58 -9.04
C ARG A 154 12.49 4.25 -7.54
N VAL A 155 11.38 4.54 -6.87
CA VAL A 155 11.21 4.25 -5.44
C VAL A 155 11.07 2.74 -5.21
N ARG A 156 10.33 2.01 -6.05
CA ARG A 156 10.21 0.54 -5.96
C ARG A 156 11.55 -0.17 -6.12
N ALA A 157 12.45 0.37 -6.94
CA ALA A 157 13.80 -0.18 -7.11
C ALA A 157 14.76 0.18 -5.97
N SER A 158 14.50 1.26 -5.22
CA SER A 158 15.43 1.81 -4.20
C SER A 158 15.01 1.55 -2.76
N SER A 159 13.75 1.17 -2.50
CA SER A 159 13.22 0.98 -1.15
C SER A 159 12.81 -0.46 -0.91
N ALA A 160 13.19 -0.98 0.28
CA ALA A 160 12.73 -2.27 0.78
C ALA A 160 11.22 -2.29 1.12
N ALA A 161 10.54 -1.16 1.06
CA ALA A 161 9.10 -1.08 1.28
C ALA A 161 8.36 -1.73 0.10
N ALA A 162 7.81 -2.91 0.33
CA ALA A 162 6.99 -3.62 -0.64
C ALA A 162 5.69 -2.82 -0.89
N LEU A 163 5.65 -2.10 -2.02
CA LEU A 163 4.41 -1.50 -2.51
C LEU A 163 3.51 -2.60 -3.07
N LEU A 164 2.24 -2.60 -2.70
CA LEU A 164 1.24 -3.50 -3.29
C LEU A 164 1.10 -3.25 -4.80
N PRO A 165 0.69 -4.25 -5.60
CA PRO A 165 0.68 -4.15 -7.07
C PRO A 165 -0.06 -2.92 -7.61
N GLU A 166 -1.13 -2.47 -6.95
CA GLU A 166 -1.97 -1.34 -7.39
C GLU A 166 -1.67 -0.03 -6.64
N GLU A 167 -0.65 -0.01 -5.76
CA GLU A 167 -0.29 1.21 -5.03
C GLU A 167 0.47 2.19 -5.93
N ARG A 168 0.07 3.47 -5.87
CA ARG A 168 0.74 4.59 -6.53
C ARG A 168 1.42 5.46 -5.50
N LEU A 169 2.67 5.85 -5.79
CA LEU A 169 3.39 6.80 -4.97
C LEU A 169 2.84 8.22 -5.21
N GLU A 170 2.32 8.85 -4.16
CA GLU A 170 1.84 10.23 -4.19
C GLU A 170 2.87 11.20 -3.61
N PHE A 171 3.54 10.78 -2.55
CA PHE A 171 4.55 11.60 -1.91
C PHE A 171 5.64 10.76 -1.26
N PHE A 172 6.88 11.23 -1.37
CA PHE A 172 8.04 10.65 -0.72
C PHE A 172 8.80 11.74 0.03
N ALA A 173 9.06 11.53 1.31
CA ALA A 173 9.83 12.43 2.14
C ALA A 173 10.92 11.68 2.89
N ARG A 174 12.03 12.37 3.12
CA ARG A 174 13.06 11.98 4.07
C ARG A 174 13.17 13.04 5.16
N ARG A 175 13.83 12.71 6.24
CA ARG A 175 14.21 13.73 7.25
C ARG A 175 15.05 14.81 6.60
N SER A 176 14.84 16.05 7.04
CA SER A 176 15.52 17.23 6.49
C SER A 176 17.04 17.13 6.57
N LEU A 177 17.72 17.64 5.54
CA LEU A 177 19.19 17.79 5.53
C LEU A 177 19.68 18.69 6.65
N TRP A 178 18.88 19.65 7.12
CA TRP A 178 19.21 20.51 8.25
C TRP A 178 19.36 19.73 9.56
N LEU A 179 18.53 18.71 9.76
CA LEU A 179 18.67 17.80 10.90
C LEU A 179 19.98 17.01 10.82
N LEU A 180 20.33 16.53 9.64
CA LEU A 180 21.61 15.86 9.40
C LEU A 180 22.79 16.80 9.66
N ALA A 181 22.75 18.02 9.10
CA ALA A 181 23.79 19.04 9.31
C ALA A 181 24.02 19.31 10.80
N GLY A 182 22.95 19.50 11.58
CA GLY A 182 23.05 19.68 13.05
C GLY A 182 23.68 18.48 13.77
N ARG A 183 23.35 17.25 13.34
CA ARG A 183 23.92 16.01 13.91
C ARG A 183 25.37 15.75 13.48
N LEU A 184 25.83 16.34 12.39
CA LEU A 184 27.20 16.22 11.89
C LEU A 184 28.18 17.22 12.54
N VAL A 185 27.72 18.25 13.25
CA VAL A 185 28.57 19.27 13.86
C VAL A 185 29.62 18.63 14.78
N MET A 186 29.22 17.77 15.73
CA MET A 186 30.14 17.14 16.68
C MET A 186 31.18 16.21 16.01
N PRO A 187 30.84 15.28 15.10
CA PRO A 187 31.86 14.48 14.45
C PRO A 187 32.78 15.30 13.51
N ILE A 188 32.28 16.38 12.90
CA ILE A 188 33.11 17.30 12.12
C ILE A 188 34.09 18.07 13.03
N LEU A 189 33.64 18.54 14.19
CA LEU A 189 34.52 19.18 15.17
C LEU A 189 35.62 18.22 15.65
N LEU A 190 35.29 16.92 15.83
CA LEU A 190 36.29 15.91 16.18
C LEU A 190 37.34 15.73 15.08
N ILE A 191 36.91 15.73 13.82
CA ILE A 191 37.81 15.64 12.65
C ILE A 191 38.69 16.89 12.56
N LEU A 192 38.13 18.09 12.78
CA LEU A 192 38.88 19.33 12.82
C LEU A 192 39.90 19.35 13.97
N LEU A 193 39.54 18.86 15.15
CA LEU A 193 40.45 18.70 16.27
C LEU A 193 41.63 17.77 15.93
N ALA A 194 41.38 16.67 15.23
CA ALA A 194 42.44 15.78 14.75
C ALA A 194 43.44 16.52 13.84
N ILE A 195 42.95 17.34 12.93
CA ILE A 195 43.76 18.15 12.02
C ILE A 195 44.58 19.17 12.84
N VAL A 196 43.98 19.86 13.79
CA VAL A 196 44.66 20.85 14.66
C VAL A 196 45.79 20.16 15.44
N ILE A 197 45.54 19.02 16.06
CA ILE A 197 46.56 18.23 16.78
C ILE A 197 47.74 17.85 15.87
N ALA A 198 47.45 17.39 14.64
CA ALA A 198 48.47 17.02 13.67
C ALA A 198 49.42 18.19 13.32
N PHE A 199 48.89 19.42 13.29
CA PHE A 199 49.69 20.62 12.98
C PHE A 199 50.42 21.21 14.18
N ILE A 200 49.80 21.27 15.38
CA ILE A 200 50.31 22.03 16.53
C ILE A 200 51.24 21.18 17.41
N MET A 201 51.09 19.85 17.44
CA MET A 201 51.82 19.02 18.40
C MET A 201 53.33 18.97 18.11
N PRO A 202 54.23 19.27 19.08
CA PRO A 202 55.66 19.22 18.92
C PRO A 202 56.17 17.79 18.69
N THR A 203 57.43 17.66 18.18
CA THR A 203 58.02 16.34 17.80
C THR A 203 59.34 16.05 18.54
N ASP A 204 59.56 16.68 19.68
CA ASP A 204 60.86 16.66 20.36
C ASP A 204 61.20 15.31 21.01
N THR A 205 60.19 14.55 21.42
CA THR A 205 60.38 13.20 22.00
C THR A 205 59.78 12.11 21.16
N GLY A 206 60.26 10.86 21.33
CA GLY A 206 59.74 9.71 20.62
C GLY A 206 58.25 9.47 20.89
N LEU A 207 57.80 9.70 22.14
CA LEU A 207 56.39 9.58 22.52
C LEU A 207 55.54 10.67 21.82
N GLN A 208 56.06 11.91 21.75
CA GLN A 208 55.35 13.00 21.06
C GLN A 208 55.18 12.73 19.55
N ARG A 209 56.21 12.12 18.88
CA ARG A 209 56.09 11.70 17.48
C ARG A 209 55.05 10.62 17.28
N ALA A 210 55.01 9.63 18.17
CA ALA A 210 53.97 8.58 18.11
C ALA A 210 52.56 9.14 18.34
N LEU A 211 52.37 10.06 19.29
CA LEU A 211 51.09 10.72 19.55
C LEU A 211 50.70 11.70 18.44
N LYS A 212 51.64 12.41 17.81
CA LYS A 212 51.39 13.33 16.69
C LYS A 212 50.78 12.63 15.47
N VAL A 213 51.07 11.37 15.25
CA VAL A 213 50.52 10.57 14.16
C VAL A 213 49.36 9.71 14.66
N GLY A 214 49.53 9.02 15.77
CA GLY A 214 48.52 8.06 16.28
C GLY A 214 47.24 8.72 16.74
N ALA A 215 47.29 9.82 17.48
CA ALA A 215 46.08 10.49 17.97
C ALA A 215 45.22 11.09 16.84
N PRO A 216 45.77 11.87 15.89
CA PRO A 216 44.97 12.31 14.74
C PRO A 216 44.38 11.20 13.91
N VAL A 217 45.15 10.15 13.62
CA VAL A 217 44.63 8.99 12.87
C VAL A 217 43.47 8.33 13.62
N ALA A 218 43.59 8.09 14.92
CA ALA A 218 42.51 7.53 15.72
C ALA A 218 41.26 8.45 15.72
N LEU A 219 41.42 9.74 15.91
CA LEU A 219 40.32 10.72 15.89
C LEU A 219 39.66 10.82 14.51
N LEU A 220 40.43 10.79 13.43
CA LEU A 220 39.91 10.78 12.07
C LEU A 220 39.10 9.49 11.78
N LEU A 221 39.58 8.34 12.23
CA LEU A 221 38.84 7.07 12.09
C LEU A 221 37.55 7.12 12.90
N ILE A 222 37.60 7.54 14.16
CA ILE A 222 36.41 7.65 15.02
C ILE A 222 35.43 8.66 14.43
N GLY A 223 35.90 9.85 14.04
CA GLY A 223 35.07 10.89 13.44
C GLY A 223 34.47 10.45 12.11
N GLY A 224 35.26 9.80 11.25
CA GLY A 224 34.81 9.29 9.96
C GLY A 224 33.74 8.19 10.10
N VAL A 225 33.96 7.23 11.00
CA VAL A 225 32.95 6.20 11.33
C VAL A 225 31.68 6.86 11.89
N TRP A 226 31.85 7.85 12.79
CA TRP A 226 30.68 8.55 13.37
C TRP A 226 29.88 9.31 12.31
N VAL A 227 30.55 10.00 11.35
CA VAL A 227 29.88 10.63 10.19
C VAL A 227 29.15 9.59 9.37
N ALA A 228 29.80 8.47 9.02
CA ALA A 228 29.19 7.40 8.23
C ALA A 228 27.92 6.84 8.91
N LEU A 229 27.98 6.58 10.22
CA LEU A 229 26.85 6.08 11.00
C LEU A 229 25.68 7.10 11.02
N ARG A 230 25.97 8.40 11.14
CA ARG A 230 24.93 9.44 11.09
C ARG A 230 24.27 9.56 9.71
N ILE A 231 25.03 9.40 8.64
CA ILE A 231 24.49 9.40 7.27
C ILE A 231 23.62 8.16 7.04
N ILE A 232 24.03 7.00 7.52
CA ILE A 232 23.27 5.75 7.41
C ILE A 232 21.95 5.87 8.18
N ASP A 233 21.97 6.35 9.43
CA ASP A 233 20.79 6.59 10.26
C ASP A 233 19.81 7.55 9.56
N TRP A 234 20.28 8.69 9.08
CA TRP A 234 19.46 9.65 8.35
C TRP A 234 18.90 9.08 7.04
N ARG A 235 19.68 8.28 6.32
CA ARG A 235 19.26 7.70 5.04
C ARG A 235 18.22 6.60 5.21
N GLY A 236 18.23 5.91 6.35
CA GLY A 236 17.33 4.82 6.70
C GLY A 236 15.91 5.26 7.05
N ASP A 237 15.71 6.55 7.43
CA ASP A 237 14.41 7.08 7.79
C ASP A 237 13.74 7.76 6.60
N TYR A 238 12.60 7.24 6.18
CA TYR A 238 11.82 7.82 5.10
C TYR A 238 10.31 7.57 5.26
N PHE A 239 9.52 8.40 4.62
CA PHE A 239 8.07 8.38 4.62
C PHE A 239 7.54 8.24 3.21
N ILE A 240 6.56 7.40 3.03
CA ILE A 240 5.91 7.15 1.75
C ILE A 240 4.41 7.33 1.94
N ILE A 241 3.80 8.16 1.10
CA ILE A 241 2.36 8.27 0.98
C ILE A 241 1.97 7.71 -0.38
N THR A 242 1.14 6.69 -0.36
CA THR A 242 0.56 6.10 -1.57
C THR A 242 -0.91 6.49 -1.67
N ASN A 243 -1.58 6.12 -2.76
CA ASN A 243 -3.02 6.29 -2.90
C ASN A 243 -3.85 5.44 -1.92
N ARG A 244 -3.25 4.46 -1.22
CA ARG A 244 -3.95 3.55 -0.29
C ARG A 244 -3.42 3.62 1.13
N HIS A 245 -2.13 3.77 1.29
CA HIS A 245 -1.46 3.67 2.59
C HIS A 245 -0.46 4.79 2.82
N LEU A 246 -0.33 5.13 4.08
CA LEU A 246 0.77 5.89 4.63
C LEU A 246 1.78 4.92 5.20
N THR A 247 3.05 5.01 4.82
CA THR A 247 4.12 4.13 5.29
C THR A 247 5.25 4.95 5.90
N HIS A 248 5.65 4.62 7.12
CA HIS A 248 6.83 5.15 7.78
C HIS A 248 7.85 4.04 7.97
N HIS A 249 9.01 4.20 7.37
CA HIS A 249 10.17 3.34 7.58
C HIS A 249 11.14 4.06 8.51
N GLU A 250 11.35 3.48 9.68
CA GLU A 250 12.25 3.98 10.71
C GLU A 250 13.42 3.00 10.88
N PHE A 251 14.64 3.51 10.79
CA PHE A 251 15.85 2.75 11.05
C PHE A 251 16.57 3.35 12.26
N ASP A 252 16.60 2.61 13.39
CA ASP A 252 17.32 2.99 14.58
C ASP A 252 18.67 2.27 14.62
N LEU A 253 19.73 2.99 14.30
CA LEU A 253 21.08 2.46 14.24
C LEU A 253 21.62 2.06 15.63
N ARG A 254 21.18 2.72 16.72
CA ARG A 254 21.67 2.43 18.08
C ARG A 254 21.27 1.03 18.54
N HIS A 255 20.06 0.63 18.18
CA HIS A 255 19.52 -0.67 18.54
C HIS A 255 19.49 -1.64 17.34
N PHE A 256 20.04 -1.23 16.18
CA PHE A 256 19.92 -1.98 14.91
C PHE A 256 18.48 -2.43 14.65
N ARG A 257 17.51 -1.54 14.90
CA ARG A 257 16.09 -1.85 14.76
C ARG A 257 15.52 -1.19 13.53
N VAL A 258 14.81 -1.99 12.73
CA VAL A 258 13.97 -1.49 11.64
C VAL A 258 12.52 -1.62 12.05
N ARG A 259 11.75 -0.54 11.88
CA ARG A 259 10.31 -0.51 12.11
C ARG A 259 9.63 0.03 10.85
N LEU A 260 8.63 -0.69 10.36
CA LEU A 260 7.80 -0.30 9.23
C LEU A 260 6.35 -0.19 9.70
N VAL A 261 5.86 1.03 9.85
CA VAL A 261 4.47 1.31 10.21
C VAL A 261 3.71 1.60 8.94
N LYS A 262 2.61 0.91 8.71
CA LYS A 262 1.75 1.09 7.52
C LYS A 262 0.32 1.32 7.96
N ILE A 263 -0.29 2.43 7.51
CA ILE A 263 -1.64 2.88 7.89
C ILE A 263 -2.48 3.11 6.63
N PRO A 264 -3.70 2.55 6.54
CA PRO A 264 -4.61 2.86 5.45
C PRO A 264 -5.04 4.33 5.45
N ILE A 265 -5.05 4.98 4.28
CA ILE A 265 -5.45 6.40 4.13
C ILE A 265 -6.87 6.66 4.68
N GLY A 266 -7.79 5.71 4.51
CA GLY A 266 -9.17 5.84 5.02
C GLY A 266 -9.28 5.92 6.55
N GLN A 267 -8.23 5.54 7.30
CA GLN A 267 -8.19 5.63 8.77
C GLN A 267 -7.59 6.94 9.28
N VAL A 268 -7.04 7.77 8.41
CA VAL A 268 -6.49 9.08 8.78
C VAL A 268 -7.63 10.01 9.22
N GLN A 269 -7.55 10.50 10.46
CA GLN A 269 -8.52 11.44 11.05
C GLN A 269 -8.06 12.88 10.94
N THR A 270 -6.87 13.18 11.49
CA THR A 270 -6.33 14.54 11.50
C THR A 270 -4.85 14.54 11.11
N VAL A 271 -4.41 15.66 10.54
CA VAL A 271 -3.01 15.92 10.22
C VAL A 271 -2.62 17.27 10.82
N GLU A 272 -1.79 17.23 11.85
CA GLU A 272 -1.27 18.41 12.52
C GLU A 272 0.14 18.71 12.02
N VAL A 273 0.42 19.98 11.73
CA VAL A 273 1.76 20.43 11.34
C VAL A 273 2.37 21.24 12.47
N LEU A 274 3.55 20.81 12.93
CA LEU A 274 4.30 21.42 14.02
C LEU A 274 5.62 21.96 13.49
N LYS A 275 5.88 23.24 13.70
CA LYS A 275 7.16 23.92 13.43
C LYS A 275 7.70 24.48 14.75
N PRO A 276 8.59 23.75 15.44
CA PRO A 276 8.89 24.02 16.85
C PRO A 276 9.77 25.25 17.11
N SER A 277 10.39 25.86 16.09
CA SER A 277 11.31 26.99 16.29
C SER A 277 11.29 27.99 15.14
N LEU A 278 11.83 29.20 15.38
CA LEU A 278 11.99 30.23 14.35
C LEU A 278 12.86 29.74 13.18
N LEU A 279 13.93 28.99 13.45
CA LEU A 279 14.78 28.40 12.44
C LEU A 279 14.01 27.33 11.62
N ALA A 280 13.22 26.50 12.28
CA ALA A 280 12.36 25.53 11.61
C ALA A 280 11.35 26.20 10.67
N ASN A 281 10.84 27.37 11.07
CA ASN A 281 9.95 28.16 10.21
C ASN A 281 10.69 28.81 9.03
N ALA A 282 11.89 29.40 9.28
CA ALA A 282 12.71 30.03 8.25
C ALA A 282 13.15 29.04 7.15
N PHE A 283 13.55 27.83 7.54
CA PHE A 283 13.96 26.78 6.62
C PHE A 283 12.81 25.88 6.14
N ASN A 284 11.57 26.18 6.55
CA ASN A 284 10.37 25.42 6.22
C ASN A 284 10.49 23.92 6.57
N VAL A 285 11.11 23.64 7.71
CA VAL A 285 11.26 22.30 8.29
C VAL A 285 10.31 22.15 9.46
N GLY A 286 9.72 20.97 9.64
CA GLY A 286 8.82 20.71 10.75
C GLY A 286 8.38 19.26 10.78
N SER A 287 7.50 18.96 11.71
CA SER A 287 6.92 17.61 11.85
C SER A 287 5.45 17.64 11.48
N ALA A 288 4.99 16.56 10.83
CA ALA A 288 3.58 16.34 10.58
C ALA A 288 3.11 15.14 11.42
N ARG A 289 2.18 15.37 12.33
CA ARG A 289 1.57 14.32 13.14
C ARG A 289 0.27 13.87 12.47
N VAL A 290 0.21 12.61 12.12
CA VAL A 290 -0.98 11.97 11.56
C VAL A 290 -1.65 11.15 12.66
N THR A 291 -2.89 11.50 12.99
CA THR A 291 -3.69 10.80 13.99
C THR A 291 -4.66 9.86 13.29
N THR A 292 -4.81 8.66 13.80
CA THR A 292 -5.74 7.65 13.29
C THR A 292 -6.76 7.27 14.36
N ALA A 293 -7.77 6.48 13.98
CA ALA A 293 -8.78 5.96 14.92
C ALA A 293 -8.18 4.94 15.93
N ALA A 294 -6.98 4.44 15.70
CA ALA A 294 -6.32 3.49 16.58
C ALA A 294 -5.73 4.15 17.82
N VAL A 295 -5.83 3.51 18.98
CA VAL A 295 -5.31 4.02 20.26
C VAL A 295 -3.78 4.22 20.21
N ALA A 296 -3.05 3.40 19.44
CA ALA A 296 -1.60 3.49 19.23
C ALA A 296 -1.21 4.11 17.87
N GLY A 297 -2.17 4.62 17.09
CA GLY A 297 -2.03 4.89 15.66
C GLY A 297 -1.53 6.28 15.29
N ASN A 298 -0.68 6.93 16.10
CA ASN A 298 -0.09 8.21 15.71
C ASN A 298 1.21 7.97 14.94
N VAL A 299 1.26 8.41 13.68
CA VAL A 299 2.50 8.47 12.90
C VAL A 299 3.02 9.89 12.89
N LEU A 300 4.26 10.04 13.32
CA LEU A 300 4.95 11.32 13.35
C LEU A 300 6.00 11.36 12.23
N PHE A 301 5.78 12.26 11.27
CA PHE A 301 6.76 12.63 10.24
C PHE A 301 7.71 13.67 10.83
N ASP A 302 8.77 13.21 11.47
CA ASP A 302 9.68 14.09 12.19
C ASP A 302 10.63 14.83 11.26
N TYR A 303 10.74 16.15 11.46
CA TYR A 303 11.72 17.03 10.82
C TYR A 303 11.83 16.84 9.31
N ILE A 304 10.71 16.86 8.62
CA ILE A 304 10.65 16.80 7.15
C ILE A 304 10.68 18.19 6.52
N ASP A 305 11.16 18.25 5.29
CA ASP A 305 11.09 19.48 4.49
C ASP A 305 9.66 19.69 3.99
N LYS A 306 9.15 20.92 4.09
CA LYS A 306 7.83 21.35 3.62
C LYS A 306 6.68 20.52 4.22
N PRO A 307 6.50 20.48 5.55
CA PRO A 307 5.50 19.64 6.22
C PRO A 307 4.06 19.98 5.82
N LEU A 308 3.76 21.21 5.38
CA LEU A 308 2.45 21.59 4.83
C LEU A 308 2.08 20.79 3.59
N LYS A 309 3.06 20.43 2.73
CA LYS A 309 2.78 19.58 1.57
C LYS A 309 2.27 18.19 1.96
N VAL A 310 2.76 17.64 3.09
CA VAL A 310 2.26 16.35 3.60
C VAL A 310 0.79 16.48 3.99
N LYS A 311 0.45 17.56 4.71
CA LYS A 311 -0.94 17.86 5.06
C LYS A 311 -1.82 17.96 3.82
N ASP A 312 -1.43 18.80 2.84
CA ASP A 312 -2.20 19.02 1.61
C ASP A 312 -2.41 17.70 0.83
N VAL A 313 -1.37 16.87 0.71
CA VAL A 313 -1.46 15.57 0.02
C VAL A 313 -2.38 14.62 0.76
N LEU A 314 -2.26 14.51 2.10
CA LEU A 314 -3.11 13.62 2.89
C LEU A 314 -4.57 14.07 2.92
N GLU A 315 -4.85 15.37 3.09
CA GLU A 315 -6.21 15.92 3.06
C GLU A 315 -6.86 15.69 1.69
N ARG A 316 -6.11 15.93 0.60
CA ARG A 316 -6.57 15.65 -0.77
C ARG A 316 -6.89 14.15 -0.96
N LEU A 317 -5.99 13.26 -0.55
CA LEU A 317 -6.19 11.82 -0.70
C LEU A 317 -7.33 11.29 0.16
N THR A 318 -7.44 11.75 1.40
CA THR A 318 -8.54 11.39 2.30
C THR A 318 -9.88 11.89 1.78
N GLY A 319 -9.93 13.12 1.25
CA GLY A 319 -11.10 13.69 0.59
C GLY A 319 -11.49 12.89 -0.66
N LEU A 320 -10.53 12.57 -1.52
CA LEU A 320 -10.74 11.75 -2.70
C LEU A 320 -11.23 10.34 -2.34
N TYR A 321 -10.61 9.70 -1.35
CA TYR A 321 -11.02 8.38 -0.86
C TYR A 321 -12.49 8.38 -0.42
N ARG A 322 -12.89 9.35 0.43
CA ARG A 322 -14.27 9.49 0.91
C ARG A 322 -15.27 9.78 -0.22
N SER A 323 -14.88 10.64 -1.18
CA SER A 323 -15.75 10.96 -2.32
C SER A 323 -15.96 9.76 -3.25
N VAL A 324 -14.92 8.99 -3.55
CA VAL A 324 -15.02 7.78 -4.36
C VAL A 324 -15.82 6.70 -3.63
N GLU A 325 -15.63 6.53 -2.34
CA GLU A 325 -16.40 5.57 -1.53
C GLU A 325 -17.90 5.91 -1.48
N SER A 326 -18.23 7.19 -1.29
CA SER A 326 -19.64 7.66 -1.32
C SER A 326 -20.25 7.49 -2.72
N ALA A 327 -19.48 7.78 -3.78
CA ALA A 327 -19.91 7.60 -5.16
C ALA A 327 -20.16 6.12 -5.50
N GLN A 328 -19.29 5.22 -5.06
CA GLN A 328 -19.49 3.76 -5.22
C GLN A 328 -20.79 3.29 -4.56
N THR A 329 -21.04 3.76 -3.34
CA THR A 329 -22.26 3.41 -2.61
C THR A 329 -23.51 3.93 -3.34
N GLN A 330 -23.49 5.16 -3.81
CA GLN A 330 -24.60 5.76 -4.57
C GLN A 330 -24.83 5.05 -5.91
N ALA A 331 -23.74 4.72 -6.65
CA ALA A 331 -23.82 4.00 -7.92
C ALA A 331 -24.41 2.59 -7.75
N MET A 332 -23.98 1.86 -6.71
CA MET A 332 -24.56 0.55 -6.39
C MET A 332 -26.03 0.62 -6.03
N MET A 333 -26.44 1.65 -5.27
CA MET A 333 -27.85 1.87 -4.93
C MET A 333 -28.68 2.15 -6.17
N ARG A 334 -28.21 3.08 -7.02
CA ARG A 334 -28.90 3.42 -8.29
C ARG A 334 -29.06 2.20 -9.19
N GLN A 335 -27.99 1.44 -9.43
CA GLN A 335 -28.01 0.25 -10.26
C GLN A 335 -29.05 -0.78 -9.79
N SER A 336 -29.22 -0.87 -8.47
CA SER A 336 -30.24 -1.77 -7.90
C SER A 336 -31.65 -1.31 -8.13
N LEU A 337 -31.89 -0.01 -7.98
CA LEU A 337 -33.20 0.59 -8.24
C LEU A 337 -33.54 0.49 -9.73
N GLU A 338 -32.57 0.77 -10.62
CA GLU A 338 -32.73 0.62 -12.07
C GLU A 338 -33.11 -0.82 -12.42
N LYS A 339 -32.40 -1.81 -11.84
CA LYS A 339 -32.73 -3.23 -12.01
C LYS A 339 -34.10 -3.61 -11.45
N HIS A 340 -34.47 -3.06 -10.28
CA HIS A 340 -35.78 -3.31 -9.67
C HIS A 340 -36.94 -2.75 -10.50
N PHE A 341 -36.74 -1.59 -11.11
CA PHE A 341 -37.74 -0.94 -11.95
C PHE A 341 -37.66 -1.33 -13.43
N GLY A 342 -36.75 -2.22 -13.82
CA GLY A 342 -36.56 -2.62 -15.21
C GLY A 342 -36.09 -1.47 -16.13
N MET A 343 -35.41 -0.46 -15.56
CA MET A 343 -34.85 0.63 -16.34
C MET A 343 -33.53 0.18 -16.97
N ASP A 344 -33.23 0.69 -18.18
CA ASP A 344 -31.97 0.41 -18.85
C ASP A 344 -30.79 0.95 -18.04
N ALA A 345 -29.86 0.06 -17.72
CA ALA A 345 -28.63 0.45 -17.01
C ALA A 345 -27.73 1.28 -17.94
N PRO A 346 -26.97 2.27 -17.39
CA PRO A 346 -25.98 2.99 -18.18
C PRO A 346 -24.96 2.03 -18.77
N ILE A 347 -24.40 2.39 -19.93
CA ILE A 347 -23.37 1.61 -20.60
C ILE A 347 -22.14 1.56 -19.67
N LYS A 348 -22.00 0.47 -18.93
CA LYS A 348 -20.78 0.19 -18.17
C LYS A 348 -19.94 -0.79 -18.99
N PRO A 349 -18.63 -0.54 -19.14
CA PRO A 349 -17.72 -1.60 -19.50
C PRO A 349 -17.92 -2.70 -18.44
N GLN A 350 -18.53 -3.82 -18.84
CA GLN A 350 -18.54 -4.98 -17.97
C GLN A 350 -17.08 -5.36 -17.73
N ASP A 351 -16.64 -5.33 -16.47
CA ASP A 351 -15.43 -6.03 -16.06
C ASP A 351 -15.68 -7.54 -16.28
N GLU A 352 -15.64 -7.96 -17.54
CA GLU A 352 -15.60 -9.37 -17.92
C GLU A 352 -14.23 -10.01 -17.64
N THR A 353 -13.47 -9.48 -16.71
CA THR A 353 -12.48 -10.28 -16.03
C THR A 353 -13.22 -11.16 -15.03
N ALA A 354 -13.98 -12.14 -15.57
CA ALA A 354 -14.22 -13.36 -14.82
C ALA A 354 -12.84 -13.78 -14.25
N PRO A 355 -12.74 -14.05 -12.94
CA PRO A 355 -11.49 -14.52 -12.37
C PRO A 355 -11.00 -15.67 -13.25
N PRO A 356 -9.74 -15.67 -13.70
CA PRO A 356 -9.23 -16.71 -14.58
C PRO A 356 -9.59 -18.05 -13.97
N PRO A 357 -10.10 -19.02 -14.77
CA PRO A 357 -10.53 -20.31 -14.25
C PRO A 357 -9.38 -20.88 -13.41
N PRO A 358 -9.68 -21.47 -12.25
CA PRO A 358 -8.65 -22.01 -11.37
C PRO A 358 -7.76 -22.94 -12.20
N ARG A 359 -6.49 -22.60 -12.31
CA ARG A 359 -5.51 -23.37 -13.08
C ARG A 359 -5.56 -24.80 -12.56
N PRO A 360 -5.65 -25.81 -13.45
CA PRO A 360 -5.66 -27.21 -13.03
C PRO A 360 -4.44 -27.45 -12.12
N ARG A 361 -4.68 -27.97 -10.93
CA ARG A 361 -3.62 -28.29 -9.97
C ARG A 361 -2.69 -29.30 -10.64
N ARG A 362 -1.48 -28.87 -11.01
CA ARG A 362 -0.43 -29.78 -11.43
C ARG A 362 -0.15 -30.76 -10.28
N PRO A 363 0.10 -32.05 -10.56
CA PRO A 363 0.48 -33.01 -9.53
C PRO A 363 1.70 -32.49 -8.78
N GLU A 364 1.58 -32.36 -7.47
CA GLU A 364 2.62 -31.78 -6.60
C GLU A 364 3.84 -32.70 -6.61
N GLY A 365 4.96 -32.19 -7.12
CA GLY A 365 6.26 -32.87 -7.07
C GLY A 365 6.74 -33.02 -5.60
N PHE A 366 7.68 -33.94 -5.37
CA PHE A 366 8.28 -34.18 -4.05
C PHE A 366 8.82 -32.89 -3.39
N PHE A 367 9.52 -32.05 -4.14
CA PHE A 367 10.04 -30.77 -3.65
C PHE A 367 8.94 -29.79 -3.25
N THR A 368 7.83 -29.76 -3.98
CA THR A 368 6.68 -28.90 -3.66
C THR A 368 6.03 -29.34 -2.34
N ARG A 369 5.93 -30.66 -2.09
CA ARG A 369 5.44 -31.22 -0.82
C ARG A 369 6.37 -30.89 0.34
N LEU A 370 7.70 -30.95 0.12
CA LEU A 370 8.68 -30.61 1.14
C LEU A 370 8.60 -29.09 1.46
N GLN A 371 8.50 -28.24 0.44
CA GLN A 371 8.35 -26.79 0.61
C GLN A 371 7.05 -26.43 1.31
N ARG A 372 5.95 -27.14 1.04
CA ARG A 372 4.67 -27.02 1.74
C ARG A 372 4.77 -27.41 3.21
N ARG A 373 5.59 -28.43 3.52
CA ARG A 373 5.76 -28.95 4.90
C ARG A 373 6.71 -28.09 5.74
N TYR A 374 7.73 -27.48 5.13
CA TYR A 374 8.79 -26.74 5.82
C TYR A 374 8.93 -25.29 5.38
N GLY A 375 8.14 -24.84 4.41
CA GLY A 375 8.12 -23.44 3.95
C GLY A 375 7.68 -22.49 5.06
N TRP A 376 8.33 -21.35 5.15
CA TRP A 376 7.98 -20.30 6.11
C TRP A 376 6.63 -19.62 5.78
N ARG A 377 6.19 -19.67 4.51
CA ARG A 377 4.91 -19.15 4.00
C ARG A 377 4.29 -20.21 3.11
N VAL A 378 3.17 -20.75 3.52
CA VAL A 378 2.43 -21.79 2.80
C VAL A 378 1.04 -21.29 2.52
N VAL A 379 0.66 -21.26 1.23
CA VAL A 379 -0.70 -20.86 0.80
C VAL A 379 -1.49 -22.13 0.52
N ASP A 380 -2.57 -22.34 1.28
CA ASP A 380 -3.48 -23.48 1.12
C ASP A 380 -4.92 -22.98 0.95
N GLY A 381 -5.36 -22.90 -0.30
CA GLY A 381 -6.64 -22.27 -0.65
C GLY A 381 -6.68 -20.81 -0.18
N ASN A 382 -7.61 -20.50 0.70
CA ASN A 382 -7.80 -19.15 1.26
C ASN A 382 -7.00 -18.88 2.54
N THR A 383 -6.25 -19.87 3.04
CA THR A 383 -5.45 -19.73 4.26
C THR A 383 -3.97 -19.62 3.93
N ILE A 384 -3.32 -18.62 4.50
CA ILE A 384 -1.86 -18.48 4.45
C ILE A 384 -1.32 -18.84 5.82
N THR A 385 -0.43 -19.82 5.88
CA THR A 385 0.23 -20.25 7.11
C THR A 385 1.67 -19.78 7.11
N TYR A 386 2.07 -19.11 8.19
CA TYR A 386 3.43 -18.65 8.43
C TYR A 386 4.06 -19.42 9.59
N ARG A 387 5.38 -19.53 9.56
CA ARG A 387 6.17 -20.21 10.60
C ARG A 387 7.31 -19.34 11.07
N LYS A 388 7.78 -19.59 12.29
CA LYS A 388 8.96 -18.93 12.86
C LYS A 388 10.21 -19.17 11.99
N SER A 389 11.10 -18.20 12.00
CA SER A 389 12.37 -18.24 11.25
C SER A 389 13.27 -19.40 11.70
N ILE A 390 13.90 -20.06 10.72
CA ILE A 390 14.88 -21.12 10.99
C ILE A 390 16.10 -20.60 11.76
N PHE A 391 16.43 -19.31 11.66
CA PHE A 391 17.52 -18.70 12.42
C PHE A 391 17.26 -18.70 13.95
N VAL A 392 16.00 -18.64 14.35
CA VAL A 392 15.61 -18.75 15.76
C VAL A 392 15.82 -20.17 16.26
N LEU A 393 15.45 -21.16 15.44
CA LEU A 393 15.74 -22.55 15.72
C LEU A 393 17.24 -22.78 15.83
N ALA A 394 18.03 -22.34 14.85
CA ALA A 394 19.49 -22.47 14.84
C ALA A 394 20.12 -21.87 16.11
N LYS A 395 19.66 -20.68 16.54
CA LYS A 395 20.12 -20.06 17.79
C LYS A 395 19.77 -20.88 19.02
N ARG A 396 18.56 -21.45 19.09
CA ARG A 396 18.12 -22.26 20.24
C ARG A 396 18.87 -23.58 20.33
N ILE A 397 19.08 -24.29 19.21
CA ILE A 397 19.80 -25.56 19.20
C ILE A 397 21.33 -25.41 19.24
N ALA A 398 21.90 -24.22 19.07
CA ALA A 398 23.35 -24.02 19.05
C ALA A 398 24.02 -24.45 20.34
N VAL A 399 23.42 -24.14 21.50
CA VAL A 399 23.98 -24.51 22.81
C VAL A 399 23.89 -26.03 23.06
N PRO A 400 22.73 -26.70 22.92
CA PRO A 400 22.66 -28.17 23.03
C PRO A 400 23.58 -28.88 22.04
N LEU A 401 23.63 -28.40 20.78
CA LEU A 401 24.52 -28.98 19.78
C LEU A 401 26.01 -28.86 20.17
N ALA A 402 26.42 -27.71 20.74
CA ALA A 402 27.77 -27.51 21.24
C ALA A 402 28.08 -28.45 22.43
N VAL A 403 27.11 -28.66 23.32
CA VAL A 403 27.23 -29.62 24.43
C VAL A 403 27.41 -31.04 23.90
N LEU A 404 26.61 -31.47 22.92
CA LEU A 404 26.69 -32.78 22.31
C LEU A 404 28.04 -33.03 21.64
N ILE A 405 28.53 -32.02 20.88
CA ILE A 405 29.84 -32.06 20.23
C ILE A 405 30.94 -32.13 21.31
N GLY A 406 30.89 -31.30 22.34
CA GLY A 406 31.83 -31.29 23.46
C GLY A 406 31.87 -32.62 24.19
N LEU A 407 30.70 -33.20 24.45
CA LEU A 407 30.58 -34.51 25.09
C LEU A 407 31.18 -35.63 24.21
N THR A 408 30.93 -35.59 22.90
CA THR A 408 31.50 -36.55 21.94
C THR A 408 33.01 -36.45 21.89
N VAL A 409 33.57 -35.24 21.84
CA VAL A 409 35.02 -35.01 21.89
C VAL A 409 35.60 -35.45 23.21
N PHE A 410 34.93 -35.17 24.33
CA PHE A 410 35.35 -35.60 25.68
C PHE A 410 35.41 -37.11 25.80
N ILE A 411 34.38 -37.84 25.36
CA ILE A 411 34.34 -39.29 25.35
C ILE A 411 35.46 -39.85 24.46
N GLY A 412 35.63 -39.32 23.25
CA GLY A 412 36.69 -39.71 22.31
C GLY A 412 38.08 -39.55 22.91
N LEU A 413 38.33 -38.43 23.61
CA LEU A 413 39.60 -38.17 24.30
C LEU A 413 39.80 -39.09 25.49
N ALA A 414 38.76 -39.35 26.30
CA ALA A 414 38.81 -40.24 27.44
C ALA A 414 39.11 -41.70 27.05
N VAL A 415 38.55 -42.16 25.94
CA VAL A 415 38.86 -43.47 25.33
C VAL A 415 40.31 -43.50 24.82
N TYR A 416 40.76 -42.45 24.12
CA TYR A 416 42.12 -42.35 23.59
C TYR A 416 43.19 -42.38 24.71
N LEU A 417 42.91 -41.76 25.86
CA LEU A 417 43.80 -41.67 27.02
C LEU A 417 43.67 -42.88 27.95
N ASP A 418 42.86 -43.88 27.63
CA ASP A 418 42.58 -45.07 28.41
C ASP A 418 42.07 -44.76 29.85
N VAL A 419 41.43 -43.60 30.03
CA VAL A 419 40.84 -43.10 31.27
C VAL A 419 39.32 -43.17 31.18
N THR A 420 38.74 -44.38 31.14
CA THR A 420 37.28 -44.54 31.04
C THR A 420 36.72 -45.38 32.21
N PRO A 421 36.63 -44.84 33.44
CA PRO A 421 35.80 -45.48 34.45
C PRO A 421 34.36 -45.60 33.92
N TRP A 422 33.75 -46.77 34.09
CA TRP A 422 32.36 -47.02 33.62
C TRP A 422 31.36 -45.95 34.11
N VAL A 423 31.62 -45.28 35.25
CA VAL A 423 30.83 -44.18 35.81
C VAL A 423 30.83 -42.97 34.89
N ILE A 424 31.98 -42.58 34.32
CA ILE A 424 32.08 -41.45 33.39
C ILE A 424 31.29 -41.75 32.11
N ALA A 425 31.40 -42.96 31.58
CA ALA A 425 30.63 -43.38 30.42
C ALA A 425 29.12 -43.36 30.68
N LEU A 426 28.69 -43.81 31.85
CA LEU A 426 27.27 -43.77 32.26
C LEU A 426 26.74 -42.35 32.38
N VAL A 427 27.47 -41.46 33.09
CA VAL A 427 27.07 -40.05 33.24
C VAL A 427 27.02 -39.35 31.90
N ALA A 428 28.04 -39.55 31.05
CA ALA A 428 28.05 -38.96 29.70
C ALA A 428 26.87 -39.44 28.83
N THR A 429 26.51 -40.73 28.95
CA THR A 429 25.34 -41.26 28.23
C THR A 429 24.04 -40.66 28.74
N ILE A 430 23.86 -40.49 30.05
CA ILE A 430 22.64 -39.86 30.62
C ILE A 430 22.54 -38.39 30.18
N VAL A 431 23.66 -37.65 30.28
CA VAL A 431 23.68 -36.23 29.86
C VAL A 431 23.41 -36.10 28.34
N GLY A 432 24.06 -36.93 27.52
CA GLY A 432 23.84 -36.94 26.08
C GLY A 432 22.41 -37.32 25.70
N PHE A 433 21.81 -38.27 26.36
CA PHE A 433 20.41 -38.66 26.14
C PHE A 433 19.45 -37.53 26.52
N GLY A 434 19.67 -36.88 27.68
CA GLY A 434 18.89 -35.70 28.08
C GLY A 434 19.01 -34.55 27.12
N ASP A 435 20.20 -34.29 26.58
CA ASP A 435 20.45 -33.23 25.60
C ASP A 435 19.76 -33.53 24.25
N VAL A 436 19.80 -34.76 23.78
CA VAL A 436 19.05 -35.21 22.57
C VAL A 436 17.55 -35.02 22.75
N LEU A 437 17.00 -35.39 23.93
CA LEU A 437 15.58 -35.14 24.22
C LEU A 437 15.27 -33.63 24.21
N GLY A 438 16.16 -32.79 24.75
CA GLY A 438 16.05 -31.33 24.70
C GLY A 438 16.08 -30.79 23.28
N LEU A 439 16.93 -31.32 22.39
CA LEU A 439 16.95 -30.97 20.97
C LEU A 439 15.64 -31.32 20.26
N ILE A 440 15.12 -32.54 20.52
CA ILE A 440 13.83 -32.97 19.94
C ILE A 440 12.70 -32.03 20.42
N TRP A 441 12.70 -31.70 21.73
CA TRP A 441 11.73 -30.77 22.31
C TRP A 441 11.76 -29.39 21.60
N GLN A 442 12.95 -28.80 21.43
CA GLN A 442 13.10 -27.49 20.77
C GLN A 442 12.70 -27.51 19.30
N LEU A 443 12.97 -28.64 18.62
CA LEU A 443 12.56 -28.81 17.22
C LEU A 443 11.03 -28.88 17.08
N GLU A 444 10.37 -29.66 17.95
CA GLU A 444 8.91 -29.79 17.98
C GLU A 444 8.24 -28.47 18.39
N ASP A 445 8.76 -27.76 19.40
CA ASP A 445 8.29 -26.44 19.82
C ASP A 445 8.31 -25.44 18.65
N TRP A 446 9.46 -25.35 17.97
CA TRP A 446 9.58 -24.48 16.79
C TRP A 446 8.63 -24.87 15.65
N ARG A 447 8.41 -26.16 15.43
CA ARG A 447 7.58 -26.66 14.34
C ARG A 447 6.10 -26.42 14.59
N ASN A 448 5.66 -26.44 15.84
CA ASN A 448 4.27 -26.38 16.24
C ASN A 448 3.74 -24.94 16.37
N ASP A 449 4.62 -23.94 16.43
CA ASP A 449 4.26 -22.54 16.43
C ASP A 449 3.92 -22.07 15.01
N ILE A 450 2.66 -21.82 14.76
CA ILE A 450 2.16 -21.41 13.45
C ILE A 450 1.22 -20.22 13.56
N PHE A 451 1.32 -19.32 12.58
CA PHE A 451 0.42 -18.19 12.42
C PHE A 451 -0.41 -18.40 11.15
N GLN A 452 -1.70 -18.16 11.22
CA GLN A 452 -2.61 -18.35 10.09
C GLN A 452 -3.36 -17.07 9.78
N LEU A 453 -3.38 -16.72 8.51
CA LEU A 453 -4.16 -15.63 7.95
C LEU A 453 -5.23 -16.23 7.03
N THR A 454 -6.49 -16.06 7.42
CA THR A 454 -7.67 -16.47 6.64
C THR A 454 -8.39 -15.25 6.08
N ASP A 455 -9.45 -15.43 5.31
CA ASP A 455 -10.24 -14.32 4.78
C ASP A 455 -10.94 -13.49 5.87
N ARG A 456 -11.16 -14.06 7.07
CA ARG A 456 -11.93 -13.42 8.15
C ARG A 456 -11.17 -13.25 9.44
N PHE A 457 -10.12 -14.05 9.66
CA PHE A 457 -9.44 -14.13 10.95
C PHE A 457 -7.93 -14.17 10.79
N ILE A 458 -7.27 -13.57 11.75
CA ILE A 458 -5.85 -13.73 12.03
C ILE A 458 -5.75 -14.63 13.26
N ILE A 459 -4.97 -15.70 13.18
CA ILE A 459 -4.93 -16.74 14.20
C ILE A 459 -3.46 -17.01 14.55
N ASP A 460 -3.16 -16.95 15.84
CA ASP A 460 -1.90 -17.36 16.44
C ASP A 460 -2.12 -18.67 17.17
N ILE A 461 -1.40 -19.70 16.77
CA ILE A 461 -1.50 -21.05 17.33
C ILE A 461 -0.13 -21.45 17.87
N ASP A 462 -0.05 -21.52 19.18
CA ASP A 462 1.11 -21.97 19.93
C ASP A 462 0.79 -23.32 20.58
N ARG A 463 1.45 -24.39 20.12
CA ARG A 463 1.26 -25.75 20.61
C ARG A 463 2.52 -26.24 21.28
N ALA A 464 2.42 -26.53 22.57
CA ALA A 464 3.52 -27.20 23.25
C ALA A 464 3.85 -28.57 22.62
N PRO A 465 5.13 -28.96 22.60
CA PRO A 465 5.56 -30.26 22.09
C PRO A 465 4.76 -31.42 22.65
N PHE A 466 4.55 -32.45 21.84
CA PHE A 466 3.86 -33.70 22.23
C PHE A 466 2.43 -33.51 22.78
N GLY A 467 1.82 -32.33 22.58
CA GLY A 467 0.42 -32.09 23.01
C GLY A 467 0.26 -31.70 24.48
N PHE A 468 1.31 -31.26 25.15
CA PHE A 468 1.26 -30.83 26.57
C PHE A 468 0.46 -29.52 26.78
N GLY A 469 0.08 -28.82 25.73
CA GLY A 469 -0.75 -27.63 25.79
C GLY A 469 -0.96 -26.98 24.43
N GLU A 470 -2.07 -26.26 24.27
CA GLU A 470 -2.35 -25.43 23.08
C GLU A 470 -2.88 -24.07 23.53
N SER A 471 -2.29 -23.00 23.03
CA SER A 471 -2.80 -21.64 23.13
C SER A 471 -3.22 -21.18 21.75
N ARG A 472 -4.44 -20.67 21.62
CA ARG A 472 -4.95 -20.14 20.37
C ARG A 472 -5.52 -18.74 20.59
N LYS A 473 -4.90 -17.76 19.95
CA LYS A 473 -5.41 -16.39 19.90
C LYS A 473 -5.99 -16.12 18.52
N GLN A 474 -7.11 -15.44 18.47
CA GLN A 474 -7.80 -15.16 17.22
C GLN A 474 -8.35 -13.75 17.23
N ALA A 475 -8.13 -13.00 16.16
CA ALA A 475 -8.76 -11.71 15.93
C ALA A 475 -9.46 -11.67 14.58
N ALA A 476 -10.59 -10.98 14.52
CA ALA A 476 -11.28 -10.75 13.26
C ALA A 476 -10.51 -9.71 12.44
N ILE A 477 -10.38 -9.96 11.14
CA ILE A 477 -9.66 -9.06 10.22
C ILE A 477 -10.33 -7.69 10.12
N SER A 478 -11.67 -7.64 10.34
CA SER A 478 -12.45 -6.40 10.42
C SER A 478 -11.96 -5.45 11.52
N ASN A 479 -11.42 -6.00 12.60
CA ASN A 479 -11.01 -5.25 13.79
C ASN A 479 -9.57 -4.75 13.71
N VAL A 480 -8.84 -5.10 12.64
CA VAL A 480 -7.46 -4.66 12.45
C VAL A 480 -7.42 -3.16 12.18
N GLN A 481 -6.70 -2.44 13.04
CA GLN A 481 -6.50 -0.99 12.96
C GLN A 481 -5.14 -0.63 12.41
N ASN A 482 -4.09 -1.32 12.88
CA ASN A 482 -2.72 -1.09 12.46
C ASN A 482 -1.97 -2.41 12.36
N VAL A 483 -0.93 -2.45 11.55
CA VAL A 483 0.00 -3.58 11.44
C VAL A 483 1.42 -3.04 11.38
N ASP A 484 2.21 -3.35 12.39
CA ASP A 484 3.60 -2.96 12.51
C ASP A 484 4.52 -4.14 12.23
N ALA A 485 5.50 -3.95 11.35
CA ALA A 485 6.57 -4.91 11.10
C ALA A 485 7.88 -4.38 11.72
N THR A 486 8.46 -5.14 12.65
CA THR A 486 9.65 -4.72 13.40
C THR A 486 10.73 -5.78 13.36
N ARG A 487 11.97 -5.38 13.09
CA ARG A 487 13.17 -6.22 13.15
C ARG A 487 14.09 -5.68 14.28
N PRO A 488 14.03 -6.25 15.48
CA PRO A 488 14.79 -5.74 16.62
C PRO A 488 16.18 -6.36 16.67
N GLY A 489 17.21 -5.57 16.43
CA GLY A 489 18.60 -5.94 16.60
C GLY A 489 19.32 -6.31 15.31
N PHE A 490 20.64 -6.53 15.43
CA PHE A 490 21.54 -6.76 14.31
C PHE A 490 21.20 -8.05 13.53
N PHE A 491 21.09 -9.20 14.22
CA PHE A 491 20.81 -10.48 13.57
C PHE A 491 19.43 -10.52 12.89
N PRO A 492 18.31 -10.07 13.51
CA PRO A 492 17.03 -9.96 12.84
C PRO A 492 17.08 -9.08 11.58
N THR A 493 17.82 -7.99 11.63
CA THR A 493 17.98 -7.10 10.47
C THR A 493 18.81 -7.73 9.36
N LEU A 494 19.91 -8.42 9.71
CA LEU A 494 20.81 -9.09 8.75
C LEU A 494 20.12 -10.27 8.05
N PHE A 495 19.42 -11.11 8.81
CA PHE A 495 18.75 -12.32 8.31
C PHE A 495 17.28 -12.12 7.96
N ASN A 496 16.80 -10.86 7.96
CA ASN A 496 15.46 -10.46 7.57
C ASN A 496 14.33 -11.26 8.26
N TYR A 497 14.38 -11.34 9.60
CA TYR A 497 13.29 -11.88 10.40
C TYR A 497 12.92 -10.92 11.54
N GLY A 498 11.70 -11.02 12.08
CA GLY A 498 11.24 -10.08 13.09
C GLY A 498 9.85 -10.36 13.63
N PHE A 499 9.19 -9.32 14.08
CA PHE A 499 7.84 -9.36 14.64
C PHE A 499 6.86 -8.65 13.70
N VAL A 500 5.65 -9.17 13.62
CA VAL A 500 4.50 -8.46 13.05
C VAL A 500 3.47 -8.32 14.15
N THR A 501 3.26 -7.08 14.60
CA THR A 501 2.26 -6.75 15.62
C THR A 501 0.99 -6.25 14.92
N VAL A 502 -0.13 -6.87 15.22
CA VAL A 502 -1.44 -6.51 14.71
C VAL A 502 -2.25 -5.89 15.82
N ASP A 503 -2.43 -4.58 15.75
CA ASP A 503 -3.26 -3.83 16.69
C ASP A 503 -4.72 -3.95 16.28
N THR A 504 -5.59 -4.32 17.23
CA THR A 504 -7.01 -4.51 16.98
C THR A 504 -7.89 -3.57 17.80
N ALA A 505 -9.09 -3.30 17.32
CA ALA A 505 -10.10 -2.55 18.06
C ALA A 505 -10.62 -3.39 19.24
N GLY A 506 -10.07 -3.16 20.43
CA GLY A 506 -10.49 -3.83 21.66
C GLY A 506 -9.34 -3.99 22.66
N ALA A 507 -9.63 -3.90 23.93
CA ALA A 507 -8.63 -3.79 25.02
C ALA A 507 -7.78 -5.06 25.27
N LYS A 508 -7.88 -6.14 24.49
CA LYS A 508 -7.32 -7.43 24.91
C LYS A 508 -6.56 -8.30 23.88
N ALA A 509 -6.38 -7.88 22.64
CA ALA A 509 -5.79 -8.84 21.70
C ALA A 509 -4.91 -8.20 20.63
N ASP A 510 -3.76 -7.67 21.01
CA ASP A 510 -2.66 -7.52 20.08
C ASP A 510 -2.14 -8.91 19.71
N ILE A 511 -2.26 -9.28 18.45
CA ILE A 511 -1.68 -10.53 17.94
C ILE A 511 -0.27 -10.20 17.46
N VAL A 512 0.71 -10.90 18.01
CA VAL A 512 2.12 -10.71 17.63
C VAL A 512 2.63 -11.98 16.95
N PHE A 513 2.98 -11.88 15.68
CA PHE A 513 3.69 -12.93 14.97
C PHE A 513 5.17 -12.80 15.29
N GLU A 514 5.65 -13.68 16.17
CA GLU A 514 7.00 -13.62 16.68
C GLU A 514 8.02 -14.30 15.77
N TYR A 515 9.13 -13.60 15.55
CA TYR A 515 10.30 -14.14 14.85
C TYR A 515 9.99 -14.71 13.44
N VAL A 516 9.09 -14.09 12.72
CA VAL A 516 8.71 -14.53 11.37
C VAL A 516 9.70 -14.03 10.32
N PRO A 517 9.99 -14.81 9.26
CA PRO A 517 10.78 -14.32 8.13
C PRO A 517 10.02 -13.27 7.33
N ASN A 518 10.76 -12.30 6.78
CA ASN A 518 10.22 -11.26 5.90
C ASN A 518 8.94 -10.59 6.46
N PRO A 519 8.98 -9.94 7.62
CA PRO A 519 7.79 -9.41 8.29
C PRO A 519 7.01 -8.42 7.43
N GLU A 520 7.66 -7.71 6.51
CA GLU A 520 7.02 -6.76 5.57
C GLU A 520 6.11 -7.45 4.55
N ILE A 521 6.46 -8.67 4.13
CA ILE A 521 5.61 -9.47 3.22
C ILE A 521 4.34 -9.88 3.95
N ILE A 522 4.46 -10.31 5.20
CA ILE A 522 3.32 -10.70 6.04
C ILE A 522 2.40 -9.50 6.29
N GLN A 523 2.99 -8.35 6.60
CA GLN A 523 2.26 -7.10 6.72
C GLN A 523 1.48 -6.79 5.42
N GLY A 524 2.11 -6.95 4.26
CA GLY A 524 1.48 -6.78 2.95
C GLY A 524 0.32 -7.74 2.72
N ASP A 525 0.49 -9.02 3.05
CA ASP A 525 -0.54 -10.04 2.93
C ASP A 525 -1.76 -9.72 3.84
N ILE A 526 -1.52 -9.24 5.07
CA ILE A 526 -2.60 -8.83 6.00
C ILE A 526 -3.38 -7.64 5.43
N PHE A 527 -2.70 -6.61 4.91
CA PHE A 527 -3.38 -5.46 4.31
C PHE A 527 -4.15 -5.84 3.05
N GLN A 528 -3.62 -6.73 2.22
CA GLN A 528 -4.34 -7.23 1.05
C GLN A 528 -5.64 -7.93 1.46
N ARG A 529 -5.59 -8.80 2.47
CA ARG A 529 -6.80 -9.48 2.99
C ARG A 529 -7.79 -8.51 3.62
N LEU A 530 -7.31 -7.50 4.33
CA LEU A 530 -8.14 -6.45 4.90
C LEU A 530 -8.88 -5.65 3.81
N ASP A 531 -8.19 -5.30 2.74
CA ASP A 531 -8.80 -4.60 1.60
C ASP A 531 -9.84 -5.46 0.89
N ASP A 532 -9.55 -6.75 0.66
CA ASP A 532 -10.48 -7.71 0.07
C ASP A 532 -11.71 -7.91 0.96
N PHE A 533 -11.51 -8.05 2.27
CA PHE A 533 -12.60 -8.17 3.25
C PHE A 533 -13.49 -6.91 3.25
N ARG A 534 -12.91 -5.72 3.30
CA ARG A 534 -13.66 -4.45 3.25
C ARG A 534 -14.42 -4.29 1.94
N ARG A 535 -13.83 -4.72 0.82
CA ARG A 535 -14.50 -4.73 -0.48
C ARG A 535 -15.72 -5.65 -0.45
N GLN A 536 -15.59 -6.87 0.07
CA GLN A 536 -16.68 -7.84 0.17
C GLN A 536 -17.78 -7.37 1.13
N GLN A 537 -17.40 -6.81 2.28
CA GLN A 537 -18.33 -6.24 3.24
C GLN A 537 -19.17 -5.13 2.61
N ARG A 538 -18.56 -4.20 1.87
CA ARG A 538 -19.28 -3.14 1.16
C ARG A 538 -20.29 -3.68 0.15
N ILE A 539 -19.92 -4.73 -0.59
CA ILE A 539 -20.83 -5.39 -1.54
C ILE A 539 -22.03 -5.99 -0.80
N ASN A 540 -21.80 -6.66 0.34
CA ASN A 540 -22.83 -7.30 1.13
C ASN A 540 -23.77 -6.27 1.81
N GLU A 541 -23.21 -5.22 2.44
CA GLU A 541 -23.97 -4.13 3.04
C GLU A 541 -24.79 -3.38 1.98
N GLY A 542 -24.18 -3.13 0.81
CA GLY A 542 -24.89 -2.57 -0.32
C GLY A 542 -26.07 -3.43 -0.76
N SER A 543 -25.98 -4.76 -0.71
CA SER A 543 -27.08 -5.67 -1.05
C SER A 543 -28.20 -5.66 -0.01
N ALA A 544 -27.87 -5.61 1.28
CA ALA A 544 -28.86 -5.53 2.36
C ALA A 544 -29.64 -4.20 2.32
N ARG A 545 -28.95 -3.08 2.24
CA ARG A 545 -29.59 -1.75 2.10
C ARG A 545 -30.46 -1.65 0.85
N ARG A 546 -30.07 -2.32 -0.24
CA ARG A 546 -30.85 -2.39 -1.48
C ARG A 546 -32.22 -3.00 -1.26
N GLN A 547 -32.31 -4.09 -0.50
CA GLN A 547 -33.58 -4.74 -0.18
C GLN A 547 -34.46 -3.85 0.69
N GLU A 548 -33.87 -3.14 1.65
CA GLU A 548 -34.58 -2.18 2.50
C GLU A 548 -35.17 -1.01 1.70
N TYR A 549 -34.39 -0.43 0.78
CA TYR A 549 -34.87 0.67 -0.07
C TYR A 549 -35.91 0.21 -1.10
N ALA A 550 -35.74 -0.96 -1.69
CA ALA A 550 -36.76 -1.53 -2.59
C ALA A 550 -38.10 -1.73 -1.84
N LEU A 551 -38.03 -2.28 -0.64
CA LEU A 551 -39.20 -2.44 0.23
C LEU A 551 -39.85 -1.09 0.58
N LEU A 552 -39.08 -0.07 0.96
CA LEU A 552 -39.57 1.27 1.24
C LEU A 552 -40.29 1.89 0.02
N ILE A 553 -39.74 1.74 -1.18
CA ILE A 553 -40.34 2.26 -2.40
C ILE A 553 -41.62 1.48 -2.74
N ASP A 554 -41.64 0.16 -2.58
CA ASP A 554 -42.86 -0.64 -2.79
C ASP A 554 -43.97 -0.27 -1.79
N VAL A 555 -43.64 -0.07 -0.52
CA VAL A 555 -44.58 0.40 0.49
C VAL A 555 -45.09 1.82 0.15
N TYR A 556 -44.19 2.71 -0.31
CA TYR A 556 -44.60 4.06 -0.74
C TYR A 556 -45.53 4.01 -1.96
N ARG A 557 -45.23 3.18 -2.96
CA ARG A 557 -46.06 2.97 -4.15
C ARG A 557 -47.46 2.45 -3.74
N GLN A 558 -47.50 1.39 -2.90
CA GLN A 558 -48.77 0.87 -2.40
C GLN A 558 -49.58 1.94 -1.62
N ALA A 559 -48.92 2.77 -0.79
CA ALA A 559 -49.58 3.84 -0.07
C ALA A 559 -50.13 4.95 -1.01
N MET A 560 -49.42 5.23 -2.11
CA MET A 560 -49.90 6.14 -3.16
C MET A 560 -51.10 5.55 -3.93
N GLU A 561 -51.00 4.27 -4.35
CA GLU A 561 -52.11 3.57 -5.03
C GLU A 561 -53.35 3.45 -4.16
N GLN A 562 -53.17 3.28 -2.85
CA GLN A 562 -54.28 3.24 -1.85
C GLN A 562 -54.76 4.65 -1.41
N GLN A 563 -54.26 5.74 -2.03
CA GLN A 563 -54.57 7.13 -1.70
C GLN A 563 -54.33 7.52 -0.22
N ARG A 564 -53.49 6.73 0.49
CA ARG A 564 -53.14 7.01 1.90
C ARG A 564 -52.15 8.18 2.04
N ILE A 565 -51.43 8.52 0.97
CA ILE A 565 -50.53 9.67 0.88
C ILE A 565 -51.08 10.57 -0.24
N PRO A 566 -51.46 11.83 0.03
CA PRO A 566 -51.91 12.73 -1.00
C PRO A 566 -50.77 12.96 -2.01
N PRO A 567 -51.07 13.07 -3.34
CA PRO A 567 -50.08 13.41 -4.32
C PRO A 567 -49.45 14.75 -3.93
N ARG A 568 -48.11 14.80 -3.82
CA ARG A 568 -47.41 16.07 -3.64
C ARG A 568 -47.67 16.89 -4.90
N THR A 569 -48.50 17.92 -4.78
CA THR A 569 -48.51 18.99 -5.77
C THR A 569 -47.08 19.52 -5.87
N PRO A 570 -46.48 19.60 -7.07
CA PRO A 570 -45.23 20.32 -7.23
C PRO A 570 -45.45 21.70 -6.59
N ARG A 571 -44.56 22.13 -5.69
CA ARG A 571 -44.54 23.51 -5.23
C ARG A 571 -44.33 24.33 -6.52
N GLY A 572 -45.43 24.83 -7.08
CA GLY A 572 -45.40 25.88 -8.08
C GLY A 572 -44.67 27.05 -7.43
N TYR A 573 -43.60 27.49 -8.02
CA TYR A 573 -43.09 28.81 -7.73
C TYR A 573 -44.27 29.74 -7.94
N SER A 574 -44.82 30.32 -6.85
CA SER A 574 -45.80 31.36 -6.95
C SER A 574 -45.10 32.55 -7.63
N GLU A 575 -45.58 32.92 -8.78
CA GLU A 575 -45.16 34.15 -9.54
C GLU A 575 -45.41 35.45 -8.74
N GLU A 576 -45.90 35.36 -7.52
CA GLU A 576 -46.25 36.49 -6.66
C GLU A 576 -45.05 37.14 -5.93
N GLU A 577 -43.86 36.52 -5.87
CA GLU A 577 -42.70 37.14 -5.19
C GLU A 577 -41.85 38.04 -6.10
N THR A 578 -42.15 38.19 -7.38
CA THR A 578 -41.35 39.01 -8.30
C THR A 578 -41.85 40.45 -8.43
N GLN A 579 -42.92 40.83 -7.69
CA GLN A 579 -43.49 42.20 -7.78
C GLN A 579 -43.31 43.10 -6.56
N GLN A 580 -42.53 42.67 -5.56
CA GLN A 580 -42.22 43.54 -4.41
C GLN A 580 -40.72 43.54 -4.10
N ALA A 581 -39.98 44.21 -4.92
CA ALA A 581 -38.69 44.81 -4.54
C ALA A 581 -38.68 46.28 -5.05
N PRO A 582 -38.46 47.26 -4.15
CA PRO A 582 -38.42 48.67 -4.48
C PRO A 582 -37.17 49.08 -5.30
#